data_17510a33baae30212446dd7349d6cef1
#
_entry.id   17510a33baae30212446dd7349d6cef1
#
_cell.length_a   1.000
_cell.length_b   1.000
_cell.length_c   1.000
_cell.angle_alpha   90.00
_cell.angle_beta   90.00
_cell.angle_gamma   90.00
#
_symmetry.space_group_name_H-M   'P 1'
#
loop_
_entity.id
_entity.type
_entity.pdbx_description
1 polymer ?
#
loop_
_entity_poly.entity_id
_entity_poly.type
_entity_poly.pdbx_seq_one_letter_code
_entity_poly.pdbx_strand_id
1 'polypeptide(L)'
;TKNNVVAVWSGIMLATSLEFWIISHAIITDSMLMLFTVPTLLSAYIGLMENNRRHMVIAYFSSGLACLSKGPVGLVLPGMLLLIWCGLMRNKKLFLRLFPWQGILIFFITALPWYACMYAIHGDPFIREFLGLHNIVRATSSEHPGDNHFYYYFLLLPFSLLPWTGLFFYEIKKQWKEKTSFYLFLMVWCFGTLLFYTLMATKYVTYTYIALVPAAVLAAHAAPDVTSGKKIPGLLAIIPFLLLLAALLAGTFFFPDSQWWPLYIVTAYSVWVLLFRWHKNSHRRLTAISTVTISALLVTVNAGLPAYMHTRSGYIMSDYLHKLPGQHYFFQSYSASFSYYTGETATRLIPILPSEDIQNIRDARWKEKYAMPSITEEEFLKLKKEEPVYLYVSKGNLSRMEKWSLNNRFTVEKEFIDGTIFKLEK
;
A
#
# COMPACT_ATOMS: atom_id res chain seq x y z
N THR A 1 10.53 15.72 18.83
CA THR A 1 11.04 17.12 18.72
C THR A 1 10.83 17.83 20.05
N LYS A 2 11.80 18.64 20.52
CA LYS A 2 11.61 19.53 21.69
C LYS A 2 10.64 20.68 21.39
N ASN A 3 10.14 20.79 20.16
CA ASN A 3 9.19 21.80 19.71
C ASN A 3 7.79 21.17 19.55
N ASN A 4 6.88 21.49 20.48
CA ASN A 4 5.52 20.98 20.48
C ASN A 4 4.73 21.32 19.20
N VAL A 5 5.01 22.46 18.58
CA VAL A 5 4.37 22.86 17.32
C VAL A 5 4.73 21.90 16.20
N VAL A 6 6.02 21.58 16.06
CA VAL A 6 6.47 20.61 15.05
C VAL A 6 5.91 19.22 15.34
N ALA A 7 5.86 18.79 16.61
CA ALA A 7 5.30 17.48 16.98
C ALA A 7 3.83 17.36 16.58
N VAL A 8 2.99 18.35 16.90
CA VAL A 8 1.57 18.37 16.53
C VAL A 8 1.39 18.37 15.01
N TRP A 9 2.12 19.24 14.29
CA TRP A 9 2.02 19.30 12.84
C TRP A 9 2.53 18.03 12.16
N SER A 10 3.52 17.34 12.73
CA SER A 10 3.95 16.03 12.20
C SER A 10 2.81 15.00 12.17
N GLY A 11 2.04 14.92 13.26
CA GLY A 11 0.87 14.03 13.33
C GLY A 11 -0.24 14.46 12.36
N ILE A 12 -0.56 15.75 12.31
CA ILE A 12 -1.60 16.28 11.41
C ILE A 12 -1.21 16.09 9.95
N MET A 13 0.03 16.43 9.56
CA MET A 13 0.50 16.28 8.20
C MET A 13 0.56 14.82 7.76
N LEU A 14 0.94 13.91 8.66
CA LEU A 14 0.88 12.47 8.37
C LEU A 14 -0.58 12.04 8.15
N ALA A 15 -1.48 12.33 9.08
CA ALA A 15 -2.89 11.92 9.03
C ALA A 15 -3.65 12.49 7.83
N THR A 16 -3.20 13.63 7.29
CA THR A 16 -3.81 14.30 6.13
C THR A 16 -3.05 14.05 4.81
N SER A 17 -1.98 13.24 4.84
CA SER A 17 -1.30 12.81 3.61
C SER A 17 -2.14 11.81 2.84
N LEU A 18 -2.20 11.97 1.52
CA LEU A 18 -3.08 11.21 0.63
C LEU A 18 -2.93 9.69 0.81
N GLU A 19 -1.71 9.17 0.70
CA GLU A 19 -1.47 7.74 0.83
C GLU A 19 -1.76 7.22 2.24
N PHE A 20 -1.36 7.99 3.29
CA PHE A 20 -1.65 7.59 4.67
C PHE A 20 -3.15 7.45 4.88
N TRP A 21 -3.92 8.41 4.40
CA TRP A 21 -5.37 8.41 4.53
C TRP A 21 -6.00 7.21 3.80
N ILE A 22 -5.59 6.93 2.56
CA ILE A 22 -6.10 5.79 1.78
C ILE A 22 -5.75 4.45 2.45
N ILE A 23 -4.47 4.26 2.82
CA ILE A 23 -3.98 2.98 3.34
C ILE A 23 -4.52 2.70 4.75
N SER A 24 -4.69 3.72 5.60
CA SER A 24 -5.25 3.55 6.94
C SER A 24 -6.70 3.04 6.93
N HIS A 25 -7.43 3.22 5.82
CA HIS A 25 -8.78 2.70 5.62
C HIS A 25 -8.83 1.39 4.83
N ALA A 26 -7.67 0.88 4.38
CA ALA A 26 -7.59 -0.38 3.68
C ALA A 26 -7.27 -1.55 4.63
N ILE A 27 -7.87 -2.71 4.38
CA ILE A 27 -7.60 -3.94 5.16
C ILE A 27 -6.33 -4.59 4.63
N ILE A 28 -5.18 -4.03 5.01
CA ILE A 28 -3.84 -4.52 4.60
C ILE A 28 -2.87 -4.51 5.78
N THR A 29 -1.88 -5.38 5.71
CA THR A 29 -0.86 -5.57 6.77
C THR A 29 0.12 -4.41 6.88
N ASP A 30 0.18 -3.52 5.89
CA ASP A 30 1.12 -2.39 5.86
C ASP A 30 0.86 -1.39 6.99
N SER A 31 -0.41 -1.17 7.36
CA SER A 31 -0.79 -0.32 8.50
C SER A 31 -0.24 -0.87 9.81
N MET A 32 -0.32 -2.18 10.03
CA MET A 32 0.23 -2.84 11.22
C MET A 32 1.76 -2.84 11.20
N LEU A 33 2.37 -3.09 10.04
CA LEU A 33 3.82 -2.98 9.88
C LEU A 33 4.30 -1.59 10.24
N MET A 34 3.65 -0.52 9.75
CA MET A 34 4.02 0.85 10.10
C MET A 34 3.81 1.14 11.59
N LEU A 35 2.67 0.71 12.17
CA LEU A 35 2.37 0.89 13.59
C LEU A 35 3.51 0.39 14.49
N PHE A 36 4.15 -0.71 14.14
CA PHE A 36 5.24 -1.29 14.91
C PHE A 36 6.64 -0.84 14.45
N THR A 37 6.82 -0.49 13.18
CA THR A 37 8.12 0.01 12.69
C THR A 37 8.43 1.42 13.21
N VAL A 38 7.40 2.27 13.36
CA VAL A 38 7.58 3.63 13.92
C VAL A 38 8.16 3.61 15.34
N PRO A 39 7.55 2.92 16.33
CA PRO A 39 8.15 2.82 17.66
C PRO A 39 9.48 2.08 17.66
N THR A 40 9.71 1.11 16.76
CA THR A 40 11.01 0.45 16.60
C THR A 40 12.11 1.49 16.30
N LEU A 41 11.90 2.31 15.28
CA LEU A 41 12.92 3.29 14.83
C LEU A 41 13.06 4.45 15.81
N LEU A 42 11.95 5.03 16.30
CA LEU A 42 12.01 6.15 17.24
C LEU A 42 12.59 5.76 18.59
N SER A 43 12.17 4.60 19.15
CA SER A 43 12.72 4.13 20.41
C SER A 43 14.19 3.73 20.27
N ALA A 44 14.59 3.10 19.15
CA ALA A 44 15.99 2.84 18.89
C ALA A 44 16.82 4.12 18.82
N TYR A 45 16.33 5.17 18.11
CA TYR A 45 17.01 6.45 18.04
C TYR A 45 17.21 7.06 19.45
N ILE A 46 16.14 7.13 20.26
CA ILE A 46 16.21 7.66 21.63
C ILE A 46 17.15 6.81 22.49
N GLY A 47 16.97 5.47 22.43
CA GLY A 47 17.79 4.54 23.18
C GLY A 47 19.28 4.65 22.89
N LEU A 48 19.65 4.87 21.63
CA LEU A 48 21.03 5.05 21.20
C LEU A 48 21.60 6.42 21.62
N MET A 49 20.82 7.49 21.43
CA MET A 49 21.27 8.86 21.73
C MET A 49 21.36 9.14 23.24
N GLU A 50 20.39 8.65 24.01
CA GLU A 50 20.33 8.87 25.47
C GLU A 50 20.99 7.71 26.27
N ASN A 51 21.50 6.68 25.60
CA ASN A 51 22.02 5.47 26.24
C ASN A 51 20.99 4.78 27.15
N ASN A 52 19.72 4.77 26.72
CA ASN A 52 18.60 4.28 27.50
C ASN A 52 18.20 2.86 27.07
N ARG A 53 18.53 1.88 27.92
CA ARG A 53 18.23 0.46 27.65
C ARG A 53 16.75 0.15 27.54
N ARG A 54 15.89 0.87 28.28
CA ARG A 54 14.41 0.65 28.21
C ARG A 54 13.88 0.95 26.80
N HIS A 55 14.33 2.04 26.20
CA HIS A 55 13.96 2.37 24.82
C HIS A 55 14.48 1.35 23.82
N MET A 56 15.67 0.79 24.03
CA MET A 56 16.17 -0.30 23.17
C MET A 56 15.31 -1.55 23.30
N VAL A 57 14.85 -1.93 24.51
CA VAL A 57 13.94 -3.06 24.72
C VAL A 57 12.61 -2.83 24.01
N ILE A 58 12.05 -1.61 24.10
CA ILE A 58 10.81 -1.24 23.38
C ILE A 58 11.02 -1.37 21.86
N ALA A 59 12.17 -0.93 21.33
CA ALA A 59 12.49 -1.03 19.92
C ALA A 59 12.49 -2.48 19.43
N TYR A 60 13.14 -3.38 20.16
CA TYR A 60 13.21 -4.80 19.81
C TYR A 60 11.87 -5.52 19.98
N PHE A 61 11.09 -5.19 21.01
CA PHE A 61 9.73 -5.68 21.20
C PHE A 61 8.85 -5.29 20.01
N SER A 62 8.86 -4.01 19.66
CA SER A 62 8.09 -3.49 18.52
C SER A 62 8.54 -4.10 17.18
N SER A 63 9.85 -4.33 16.99
CA SER A 63 10.37 -5.05 15.81
C SER A 63 9.87 -6.50 15.75
N GLY A 64 9.75 -7.18 16.90
CA GLY A 64 9.15 -8.52 16.99
C GLY A 64 7.69 -8.51 16.51
N LEU A 65 6.88 -7.53 16.97
CA LEU A 65 5.49 -7.34 16.51
C LEU A 65 5.42 -6.97 15.03
N ALA A 66 6.35 -6.17 14.52
CA ALA A 66 6.45 -5.85 13.09
C ALA A 66 6.72 -7.12 12.25
N CYS A 67 7.60 -8.02 12.74
CA CYS A 67 7.83 -9.31 12.11
C CYS A 67 6.58 -10.20 12.10
N LEU A 68 5.81 -10.22 13.18
CA LEU A 68 4.53 -10.95 13.22
C LEU A 68 3.50 -10.37 12.24
N SER A 69 3.57 -9.07 11.95
CA SER A 69 2.63 -8.39 11.03
C SER A 69 2.90 -8.69 9.55
N LYS A 70 4.17 -8.68 9.12
CA LYS A 70 4.52 -8.80 7.70
C LYS A 70 5.81 -9.60 7.43
N GLY A 71 6.26 -10.38 8.37
CA GLY A 71 7.45 -11.21 8.22
C GLY A 71 8.77 -10.49 8.46
N PRO A 72 9.90 -11.06 7.97
CA PRO A 72 11.25 -10.61 8.28
C PRO A 72 11.53 -9.13 8.00
N VAL A 73 10.78 -8.48 7.12
CA VAL A 73 10.92 -7.05 6.79
C VAL A 73 10.78 -6.17 8.03
N GLY A 74 9.99 -6.62 9.04
CA GLY A 74 9.81 -5.91 10.31
C GLY A 74 11.10 -5.77 11.15
N LEU A 75 12.11 -6.60 10.89
CA LEU A 75 13.45 -6.50 11.48
C LEU A 75 14.48 -5.96 10.48
N VAL A 76 14.45 -6.49 9.25
CA VAL A 76 15.49 -6.22 8.23
C VAL A 76 15.50 -4.75 7.83
N LEU A 77 14.32 -4.17 7.55
CA LEU A 77 14.23 -2.76 7.14
C LEU A 77 14.70 -1.81 8.27
N PRO A 78 14.11 -1.81 9.48
CA PRO A 78 14.56 -0.91 10.53
C PRO A 78 16.01 -1.19 10.96
N GLY A 79 16.45 -2.44 10.99
CA GLY A 79 17.84 -2.82 11.27
C GLY A 79 18.82 -2.23 10.26
N MET A 80 18.55 -2.35 8.97
CA MET A 80 19.34 -1.76 7.89
C MET A 80 19.41 -0.22 8.03
N LEU A 81 18.26 0.45 8.25
CA LEU A 81 18.21 1.90 8.40
C LEU A 81 19.05 2.38 9.58
N LEU A 82 18.95 1.71 10.74
CA LEU A 82 19.75 2.04 11.92
C LEU A 82 21.25 1.78 11.70
N LEU A 83 21.61 0.70 11.02
CA LEU A 83 23.01 0.41 10.67
C LEU A 83 23.60 1.49 9.75
N ILE A 84 22.87 1.88 8.70
CA ILE A 84 23.28 2.96 7.79
C ILE A 84 23.44 4.28 8.57
N TRP A 85 22.47 4.64 9.41
CA TRP A 85 22.54 5.85 10.21
C TRP A 85 23.73 5.83 11.18
N CYS A 86 23.95 4.74 11.93
CA CYS A 86 25.12 4.59 12.82
C CYS A 86 26.45 4.68 12.06
N GLY A 87 26.52 4.11 10.86
CA GLY A 87 27.67 4.21 9.97
C GLY A 87 27.97 5.65 9.55
N LEU A 88 26.93 6.39 9.15
CA LEU A 88 27.04 7.81 8.77
C LEU A 88 27.43 8.71 9.93
N MET A 89 26.99 8.39 11.15
CA MET A 89 27.39 9.08 12.38
C MET A 89 28.87 8.82 12.76
N ARG A 90 29.52 7.82 12.15
CA ARG A 90 30.92 7.44 12.40
C ARG A 90 31.24 7.21 13.88
N ASN A 91 30.28 6.77 14.66
CA ASN A 91 30.41 6.58 16.12
C ASN A 91 30.31 5.09 16.49
N LYS A 92 31.46 4.47 16.74
CA LYS A 92 31.54 3.04 17.13
C LYS A 92 30.72 2.69 18.37
N LYS A 93 30.57 3.64 19.32
CA LYS A 93 29.76 3.41 20.54
C LYS A 93 28.27 3.25 20.21
N LEU A 94 27.73 4.02 19.25
CA LEU A 94 26.33 3.86 18.80
C LEU A 94 26.13 2.49 18.16
N PHE A 95 27.07 2.06 17.32
CA PHE A 95 27.00 0.74 16.67
C PHE A 95 26.99 -0.40 17.71
N LEU A 96 27.85 -0.37 18.72
CA LEU A 96 27.88 -1.39 19.76
C LEU A 96 26.60 -1.39 20.62
N ARG A 97 26.03 -0.22 20.90
CA ARG A 97 24.78 -0.09 21.64
C ARG A 97 23.55 -0.57 20.87
N LEU A 98 23.68 -0.75 19.56
CA LEU A 98 22.58 -1.25 18.73
C LEU A 98 22.19 -2.69 19.08
N PHE A 99 23.11 -3.48 19.65
CA PHE A 99 22.91 -4.91 19.94
C PHE A 99 22.87 -5.24 21.45
N PRO A 100 21.94 -4.68 22.26
CA PRO A 100 21.81 -5.06 23.66
C PRO A 100 21.20 -6.45 23.75
N TRP A 101 21.83 -7.35 24.54
CA TRP A 101 21.37 -8.73 24.65
C TRP A 101 19.91 -8.84 25.15
N GLN A 102 19.48 -7.92 26.02
CA GLN A 102 18.08 -7.87 26.52
C GLN A 102 17.10 -7.57 25.37
N GLY A 103 17.47 -6.68 24.46
CA GLY A 103 16.66 -6.37 23.27
C GLY A 103 16.57 -7.60 22.36
N ILE A 104 17.69 -8.25 22.07
CA ILE A 104 17.73 -9.45 21.24
C ILE A 104 16.86 -10.56 21.86
N LEU A 105 16.95 -10.76 23.17
CA LEU A 105 16.14 -11.75 23.88
C LEU A 105 14.65 -11.44 23.75
N ILE A 106 14.22 -10.18 23.98
CA ILE A 106 12.81 -9.82 23.90
C ILE A 106 12.27 -9.94 22.48
N PHE A 107 13.07 -9.66 21.46
CA PHE A 107 12.71 -9.87 20.07
C PHE A 107 12.36 -11.35 19.82
N PHE A 108 13.22 -12.27 20.22
CA PHE A 108 12.97 -13.70 20.05
C PHE A 108 11.78 -14.18 20.86
N ILE A 109 11.61 -13.74 22.11
CA ILE A 109 10.44 -14.07 22.92
C ILE A 109 9.15 -13.58 22.23
N THR A 110 9.18 -12.44 21.58
CA THR A 110 8.00 -11.87 20.90
C THR A 110 7.71 -12.56 19.58
N ALA A 111 8.69 -12.76 18.73
CA ALA A 111 8.49 -13.24 17.36
C ALA A 111 8.53 -14.77 17.24
N LEU A 112 9.50 -15.42 17.88
CA LEU A 112 9.81 -16.84 17.64
C LEU A 112 8.67 -17.82 17.96
N PRO A 113 7.86 -17.65 19.03
CA PRO A 113 6.85 -18.64 19.38
C PRO A 113 5.87 -18.91 18.23
N TRP A 114 5.41 -17.86 17.55
CA TRP A 114 4.49 -18.02 16.42
C TRP A 114 5.14 -18.77 15.25
N TYR A 115 6.36 -18.38 14.87
CA TYR A 115 7.09 -19.05 13.78
C TYR A 115 7.39 -20.52 14.11
N ALA A 116 7.73 -20.80 15.38
CA ALA A 116 7.98 -22.18 15.84
C ALA A 116 6.71 -23.03 15.78
N CYS A 117 5.57 -22.49 16.25
CA CYS A 117 4.28 -23.18 16.17
C CYS A 117 3.86 -23.43 14.72
N MET A 118 4.00 -22.45 13.84
CA MET A 118 3.66 -22.61 12.42
C MET A 118 4.54 -23.66 11.74
N TYR A 119 5.83 -23.69 12.07
CA TYR A 119 6.71 -24.72 11.55
C TYR A 119 6.35 -26.12 12.12
N ALA A 120 6.03 -26.22 13.41
CA ALA A 120 5.62 -27.48 14.03
C ALA A 120 4.32 -28.06 13.42
N ILE A 121 3.39 -27.18 12.98
CA ILE A 121 2.11 -27.61 12.40
C ILE A 121 2.24 -27.92 10.91
N HIS A 122 2.95 -27.11 10.15
CA HIS A 122 2.97 -27.15 8.69
C HIS A 122 4.29 -27.67 8.09
N GLY A 123 5.37 -27.76 8.88
CA GLY A 123 6.66 -28.25 8.43
C GLY A 123 7.33 -27.40 7.33
N ASP A 124 8.07 -28.06 6.44
CA ASP A 124 8.83 -27.44 5.34
C ASP A 124 7.99 -26.59 4.36
N PRO A 125 6.73 -26.93 4.02
CA PRO A 125 5.87 -26.08 3.22
C PRO A 125 5.74 -24.65 3.77
N PHE A 126 5.64 -24.47 5.10
CA PHE A 126 5.59 -23.14 5.70
C PHE A 126 6.86 -22.33 5.40
N ILE A 127 8.04 -22.93 5.55
CA ILE A 127 9.31 -22.26 5.26
C ILE A 127 9.40 -21.90 3.77
N ARG A 128 9.09 -22.84 2.88
CA ARG A 128 9.19 -22.66 1.44
C ARG A 128 8.26 -21.57 0.92
N GLU A 129 7.01 -21.55 1.39
CA GLU A 129 6.03 -20.57 0.92
C GLU A 129 6.19 -19.23 1.61
N PHE A 130 6.27 -19.21 2.94
CA PHE A 130 6.33 -17.98 3.68
C PHE A 130 7.67 -17.26 3.51
N LEU A 131 8.81 -17.91 3.76
CA LEU A 131 10.12 -17.30 3.60
C LEU A 131 10.58 -17.32 2.14
N GLY A 132 10.35 -18.41 1.41
CA GLY A 132 10.75 -18.56 0.02
C GLY A 132 9.92 -17.66 -0.90
N LEU A 133 8.66 -18.01 -1.14
CA LEU A 133 7.82 -17.33 -2.14
C LEU A 133 7.50 -15.88 -1.76
N HIS A 134 7.00 -15.66 -0.54
CA HIS A 134 6.51 -14.34 -0.14
C HIS A 134 7.62 -13.33 0.24
N ASN A 135 8.83 -13.79 0.50
CA ASN A 135 9.95 -12.90 0.81
C ASN A 135 11.05 -12.94 -0.25
N ILE A 136 11.68 -14.10 -0.47
CA ILE A 136 12.85 -14.20 -1.38
C ILE A 136 12.43 -14.05 -2.84
N VAL A 137 11.41 -14.80 -3.32
CA VAL A 137 10.96 -14.70 -4.71
C VAL A 137 10.42 -13.31 -5.01
N ARG A 138 9.65 -12.71 -4.09
CA ARG A 138 9.14 -11.34 -4.24
C ARG A 138 10.26 -10.29 -4.31
N ALA A 139 11.37 -10.52 -3.62
CA ALA A 139 12.53 -9.64 -3.67
C ALA A 139 13.32 -9.75 -4.98
N THR A 140 13.36 -10.95 -5.58
CA THR A 140 14.26 -11.27 -6.72
C THR A 140 13.55 -11.40 -8.06
N SER A 141 12.23 -11.61 -8.08
CA SER A 141 11.42 -11.78 -9.28
C SER A 141 10.15 -10.94 -9.19
N SER A 142 9.91 -10.10 -10.19
CA SER A 142 8.76 -9.19 -10.18
C SER A 142 7.44 -9.93 -10.38
N GLU A 143 6.49 -9.67 -9.48
CA GLU A 143 5.08 -10.07 -9.65
C GLU A 143 4.37 -9.20 -10.70
N HIS A 144 4.81 -7.92 -10.84
CA HIS A 144 4.29 -6.93 -11.78
C HIS A 144 5.45 -6.33 -12.59
N PRO A 145 5.94 -7.02 -13.65
CA PRO A 145 7.11 -6.56 -14.41
C PRO A 145 6.98 -5.16 -15.00
N GLY A 146 5.76 -4.75 -15.38
CA GLY A 146 5.47 -3.42 -15.91
C GLY A 146 5.72 -2.28 -14.92
N ASP A 147 5.70 -2.55 -13.62
CA ASP A 147 5.91 -1.55 -12.57
C ASP A 147 7.35 -1.54 -12.04
N ASN A 148 8.21 -2.46 -12.49
CA ASN A 148 9.56 -2.65 -11.94
C ASN A 148 10.56 -1.63 -12.50
N HIS A 149 10.32 -0.34 -12.21
CA HIS A 149 11.21 0.77 -12.56
C HIS A 149 11.96 1.29 -11.34
N PHE A 150 13.25 1.65 -11.52
CA PHE A 150 14.09 2.16 -10.41
C PHE A 150 13.59 3.49 -9.84
N TYR A 151 12.90 4.31 -10.63
CA TYR A 151 12.38 5.62 -10.22
C TYR A 151 10.98 5.55 -9.59
N TYR A 152 10.33 4.38 -9.55
CA TYR A 152 8.93 4.20 -9.15
C TYR A 152 8.60 4.88 -7.81
N TYR A 153 9.34 4.59 -6.76
CA TYR A 153 9.07 5.16 -5.43
C TYR A 153 9.48 6.62 -5.28
N PHE A 154 10.49 7.07 -6.05
CA PHE A 154 10.89 8.48 -6.05
C PHE A 154 9.84 9.38 -6.70
N LEU A 155 9.12 8.88 -7.70
CA LEU A 155 7.97 9.57 -8.27
C LEU A 155 6.73 9.44 -7.38
N LEU A 156 6.53 8.28 -6.75
CA LEU A 156 5.35 8.02 -5.95
C LEU A 156 5.32 8.85 -4.66
N LEU A 157 6.43 8.98 -3.92
CA LEU A 157 6.48 9.69 -2.65
C LEU A 157 5.93 11.13 -2.71
N PRO A 158 6.25 11.97 -3.72
CA PRO A 158 5.66 13.29 -3.85
C PRO A 158 4.13 13.30 -3.93
N PHE A 159 3.53 12.33 -4.62
CA PHE A 159 2.07 12.19 -4.69
C PHE A 159 1.50 11.66 -3.37
N SER A 160 2.16 10.69 -2.76
CA SER A 160 1.80 10.07 -1.49
C SER A 160 1.71 11.08 -0.35
N LEU A 161 2.61 12.07 -0.35
CA LEU A 161 2.70 13.10 0.69
C LEU A 161 1.80 14.32 0.44
N LEU A 162 1.05 14.39 -0.68
CA LEU A 162 0.12 15.50 -0.91
C LEU A 162 -0.82 15.68 0.28
N PRO A 163 -1.10 16.93 0.72
CA PRO A 163 -0.68 18.20 0.13
C PRO A 163 0.66 18.76 0.65
N TRP A 164 1.45 18.03 1.43
CA TRP A 164 2.61 18.52 2.17
C TRP A 164 3.94 18.43 1.43
N THR A 165 3.93 17.93 0.23
CA THR A 165 5.12 17.66 -0.63
C THR A 165 6.01 18.89 -0.80
N GLY A 166 5.42 20.06 -1.00
CA GLY A 166 6.20 21.30 -1.17
C GLY A 166 6.96 21.69 0.09
N LEU A 167 6.36 21.50 1.27
CA LEU A 167 7.01 21.78 2.56
C LEU A 167 8.14 20.78 2.85
N PHE A 168 7.96 19.53 2.46
CA PHE A 168 8.99 18.50 2.56
C PHE A 168 10.25 18.89 1.78
N PHE A 169 10.13 19.27 0.51
CA PHE A 169 11.27 19.69 -0.29
C PHE A 169 11.87 21.02 0.18
N TYR A 170 11.04 21.95 0.67
CA TYR A 170 11.52 23.18 1.27
C TYR A 170 12.43 22.91 2.47
N GLU A 171 12.02 22.03 3.37
CA GLU A 171 12.78 21.74 4.58
C GLU A 171 14.06 20.95 4.28
N ILE A 172 14.03 19.99 3.34
CA ILE A 172 15.24 19.32 2.89
C ILE A 172 16.27 20.32 2.39
N LYS A 173 15.87 21.28 1.54
CA LYS A 173 16.77 22.31 1.02
C LYS A 173 17.31 23.22 2.14
N LYS A 174 16.45 23.61 3.10
CA LYS A 174 16.81 24.49 4.22
C LYS A 174 17.81 23.82 5.15
N GLN A 175 17.57 22.57 5.54
CA GLN A 175 18.41 21.84 6.51
C GLN A 175 19.62 21.14 5.89
N TRP A 176 19.77 21.18 4.57
CA TRP A 176 20.89 20.52 3.90
C TRP A 176 22.26 20.88 4.48
N LYS A 177 22.39 22.09 5.02
CA LYS A 177 23.63 22.59 5.62
C LYS A 177 23.79 22.28 7.12
N GLU A 178 22.71 22.09 7.85
CA GLU A 178 22.73 21.98 9.33
C GLU A 178 23.03 20.57 9.85
N LYS A 179 22.75 19.53 9.10
CA LYS A 179 23.06 18.09 9.31
C LYS A 179 22.99 17.63 10.79
N THR A 180 21.92 17.97 11.51
CA THR A 180 21.74 17.45 12.86
C THR A 180 21.58 15.92 12.83
N SER A 181 21.93 15.24 13.92
CA SER A 181 21.79 13.78 14.03
C SER A 181 20.35 13.30 13.76
N PHE A 182 19.35 14.04 14.26
CA PHE A 182 17.95 13.70 14.05
C PHE A 182 17.52 13.91 12.58
N TYR A 183 17.95 15.00 11.95
CA TYR A 183 17.69 15.23 10.53
C TYR A 183 18.29 14.14 9.66
N LEU A 184 19.57 13.78 9.93
CA LEU A 184 20.21 12.67 9.22
C LEU A 184 19.45 11.35 9.40
N PHE A 185 18.97 11.07 10.62
CA PHE A 185 18.15 9.90 10.91
C PHE A 185 16.84 9.90 10.09
N LEU A 186 16.11 11.01 10.02
CA LEU A 186 14.90 11.15 9.22
C LEU A 186 15.18 10.97 7.71
N MET A 187 16.30 11.51 7.21
CA MET A 187 16.71 11.36 5.82
C MET A 187 17.05 9.90 5.48
N VAL A 188 17.80 9.22 6.37
CA VAL A 188 18.11 7.79 6.21
C VAL A 188 16.84 6.97 6.26
N TRP A 189 15.93 7.26 7.19
CA TRP A 189 14.66 6.55 7.28
C TRP A 189 13.82 6.75 6.01
N CYS A 190 13.62 7.99 5.55
CA CYS A 190 12.85 8.29 4.36
C CYS A 190 13.46 7.63 3.11
N PHE A 191 14.66 8.06 2.73
CA PHE A 191 15.29 7.65 1.47
C PHE A 191 15.86 6.24 1.51
N GLY A 192 16.29 5.76 2.67
CA GLY A 192 16.71 4.37 2.86
C GLY A 192 15.54 3.39 2.68
N THR A 193 14.33 3.75 3.12
CA THR A 193 13.12 2.94 2.86
C THR A 193 12.80 2.90 1.36
N LEU A 194 12.84 4.04 0.67
CA LEU A 194 12.61 4.07 -0.78
C LEU A 194 13.67 3.25 -1.53
N LEU A 195 14.94 3.38 -1.15
CA LEU A 195 16.02 2.62 -1.76
C LEU A 195 15.85 1.12 -1.52
N PHE A 196 15.54 0.71 -0.29
CA PHE A 196 15.30 -0.69 0.06
C PHE A 196 14.23 -1.32 -0.85
N TYR A 197 13.07 -0.68 -0.98
CA TYR A 197 12.02 -1.20 -1.83
C TYR A 197 12.29 -1.00 -3.32
N THR A 198 13.10 -0.03 -3.72
CA THR A 198 13.57 0.10 -5.11
C THR A 198 14.43 -1.07 -5.55
N LEU A 199 15.23 -1.63 -4.65
CA LEU A 199 16.04 -2.82 -4.91
C LEU A 199 15.23 -4.12 -4.98
N MET A 200 13.99 -4.14 -4.44
CA MET A 200 13.09 -5.28 -4.58
C MET A 200 12.52 -5.35 -6.00
N ALA A 201 12.41 -6.56 -6.56
CA ALA A 201 11.88 -6.75 -7.91
C ALA A 201 10.38 -6.45 -7.99
N THR A 202 9.58 -6.88 -7.00
CA THR A 202 8.15 -6.59 -6.94
C THR A 202 7.90 -5.23 -6.30
N LYS A 203 7.13 -4.36 -6.97
CA LYS A 203 6.73 -3.03 -6.50
C LYS A 203 5.26 -3.03 -6.10
N TYR A 204 4.97 -2.41 -4.95
CA TYR A 204 3.61 -2.10 -4.51
C TYR A 204 3.53 -0.64 -4.09
N VAL A 205 2.43 0.01 -4.38
CA VAL A 205 2.20 1.42 -3.99
C VAL A 205 2.37 1.61 -2.49
N THR A 206 1.94 0.64 -1.69
CA THR A 206 1.96 0.68 -0.22
C THR A 206 3.36 0.66 0.40
N TYR A 207 4.41 0.44 -0.37
CA TYR A 207 5.78 0.36 0.20
C TYR A 207 6.38 1.72 0.54
N THR A 208 5.85 2.82 -0.01
CA THR A 208 6.21 4.18 0.42
C THR A 208 5.65 4.54 1.80
N TYR A 209 4.65 3.80 2.29
CA TYR A 209 3.90 4.12 3.50
C TYR A 209 4.78 4.35 4.74
N ILE A 210 5.82 3.52 4.94
CA ILE A 210 6.77 3.66 6.04
C ILE A 210 7.63 4.94 5.89
N ALA A 211 7.92 5.37 4.66
CA ALA A 211 8.69 6.57 4.38
C ALA A 211 7.87 7.87 4.61
N LEU A 212 6.54 7.79 4.65
CA LEU A 212 5.69 8.96 4.91
C LEU A 212 5.90 9.54 6.30
N VAL A 213 6.22 8.71 7.31
CA VAL A 213 6.42 9.20 8.69
C VAL A 213 7.56 10.20 8.76
N PRO A 214 8.81 9.87 8.36
CA PRO A 214 9.90 10.83 8.38
C PRO A 214 9.66 11.99 7.39
N ALA A 215 8.98 11.76 6.26
CA ALA A 215 8.64 12.82 5.31
C ALA A 215 7.67 13.85 5.92
N ALA A 216 6.64 13.41 6.64
CA ALA A 216 5.71 14.28 7.35
C ALA A 216 6.39 15.05 8.50
N VAL A 217 7.30 14.40 9.24
CA VAL A 217 8.09 15.08 10.28
C VAL A 217 8.98 16.16 9.66
N LEU A 218 9.65 15.87 8.54
CA LEU A 218 10.44 16.88 7.81
C LEU A 218 9.57 18.03 7.32
N ALA A 219 8.42 17.76 6.69
CA ALA A 219 7.50 18.80 6.25
C ALA A 219 7.01 19.69 7.41
N ALA A 220 6.76 19.08 8.58
CA ALA A 220 6.28 19.79 9.77
C ALA A 220 7.31 20.78 10.34
N HIS A 221 8.60 20.58 10.11
CA HIS A 221 9.62 21.56 10.51
C HIS A 221 9.48 22.90 9.78
N ALA A 222 8.82 22.93 8.61
CA ALA A 222 8.48 24.16 7.90
C ALA A 222 7.24 24.90 8.48
N ALA A 223 6.47 24.26 9.38
CA ALA A 223 5.24 24.85 9.92
C ALA A 223 5.44 26.23 10.57
N PRO A 224 6.49 26.48 11.39
CA PRO A 224 6.77 27.84 11.93
C PRO A 224 7.00 28.88 10.83
N ASP A 225 7.64 28.49 9.73
CA ASP A 225 7.90 29.41 8.61
C ASP A 225 6.62 29.79 7.85
N VAL A 226 5.69 28.84 7.70
CA VAL A 226 4.36 29.11 7.10
C VAL A 226 3.53 29.99 8.01
N THR A 227 3.49 29.69 9.31
CA THR A 227 2.69 30.44 10.29
C THR A 227 3.22 31.85 10.54
N SER A 228 4.52 32.08 10.40
CA SER A 228 5.13 33.41 10.45
C SER A 228 4.86 34.28 9.20
N GLY A 229 4.19 33.70 8.17
CA GLY A 229 3.81 34.45 6.98
C GLY A 229 4.87 34.52 5.89
N LYS A 230 5.96 33.73 5.97
CA LYS A 230 6.95 33.67 4.89
C LYS A 230 6.30 33.27 3.57
N LYS A 231 6.62 33.99 2.48
CA LYS A 231 5.99 33.80 1.17
C LYS A 231 6.28 32.43 0.54
N ILE A 232 7.57 32.02 0.51
CA ILE A 232 8.00 30.79 -0.17
C ILE A 232 7.35 29.56 0.46
N PRO A 233 7.49 29.27 1.78
CA PRO A 233 6.84 28.09 2.35
C PRO A 233 5.31 28.18 2.28
N GLY A 234 4.73 29.39 2.33
CA GLY A 234 3.30 29.58 2.11
C GLY A 234 2.85 29.12 0.70
N LEU A 235 3.58 29.49 -0.35
CA LEU A 235 3.30 29.03 -1.72
C LEU A 235 3.52 27.52 -1.88
N LEU A 236 4.57 26.99 -1.27
CA LEU A 236 4.89 25.56 -1.32
C LEU A 236 3.90 24.70 -0.52
N ALA A 237 3.13 25.28 0.40
CA ALA A 237 2.01 24.61 1.05
C ALA A 237 0.75 24.62 0.17
N ILE A 238 0.50 25.73 -0.55
CA ILE A 238 -0.75 25.92 -1.28
C ILE A 238 -0.76 25.23 -2.66
N ILE A 239 0.36 25.23 -3.38
CA ILE A 239 0.42 24.68 -4.73
C ILE A 239 0.11 23.17 -4.75
N PRO A 240 0.77 22.31 -3.93
CA PRO A 240 0.44 20.90 -3.88
C PRO A 240 -0.99 20.62 -3.37
N PHE A 241 -1.50 21.48 -2.47
CA PHE A 241 -2.89 21.40 -2.03
C PHE A 241 -3.88 21.65 -3.18
N LEU A 242 -3.64 22.68 -4.00
CA LEU A 242 -4.47 22.94 -5.18
C LEU A 242 -4.38 21.82 -6.21
N LEU A 243 -3.20 21.23 -6.40
CA LEU A 243 -3.02 20.06 -7.27
C LEU A 243 -3.82 18.86 -6.76
N LEU A 244 -3.84 18.61 -5.44
CA LEU A 244 -4.67 17.56 -4.84
C LEU A 244 -6.16 17.80 -5.11
N LEU A 245 -6.66 19.02 -4.86
CA LEU A 245 -8.06 19.35 -5.13
C LEU A 245 -8.41 19.19 -6.62
N ALA A 246 -7.53 19.64 -7.51
CA ALA A 246 -7.71 19.46 -8.94
C ALA A 246 -7.75 17.98 -9.36
N ALA A 247 -6.90 17.15 -8.77
CA ALA A 247 -6.89 15.70 -9.01
C ALA A 247 -8.19 15.03 -8.50
N LEU A 248 -8.68 15.42 -7.31
CA LEU A 248 -9.96 14.92 -6.80
C LEU A 248 -11.14 15.33 -7.68
N LEU A 249 -11.16 16.58 -8.17
CA LEU A 249 -12.15 17.06 -9.12
C LEU A 249 -12.08 16.31 -10.45
N ALA A 250 -10.89 16.09 -10.99
CA ALA A 250 -10.72 15.30 -12.20
C ALA A 250 -11.21 13.85 -12.02
N GLY A 251 -11.05 13.30 -10.81
CA GLY A 251 -11.58 11.98 -10.45
C GLY A 251 -13.10 11.83 -10.60
N THR A 252 -13.86 12.93 -10.49
CA THR A 252 -15.33 12.90 -10.63
C THR A 252 -15.81 12.48 -12.03
N PHE A 253 -14.98 12.73 -13.06
CA PHE A 253 -15.31 12.33 -14.44
C PHE A 253 -15.33 10.82 -14.64
N PHE A 254 -14.66 10.05 -13.79
CA PHE A 254 -14.63 8.59 -13.89
C PHE A 254 -15.90 7.93 -13.30
N PHE A 255 -16.68 8.69 -12.52
CA PHE A 255 -17.90 8.20 -11.85
C PHE A 255 -19.01 9.25 -11.97
N PRO A 256 -19.53 9.53 -13.17
CA PRO A 256 -20.46 10.64 -13.43
C PRO A 256 -21.79 10.49 -12.68
N ASP A 257 -22.20 9.25 -12.39
CA ASP A 257 -23.49 8.97 -11.72
C ASP A 257 -23.43 9.19 -10.19
N SER A 258 -22.25 9.51 -9.64
CA SER A 258 -22.09 9.77 -8.22
C SER A 258 -22.45 11.20 -7.84
N GLN A 259 -22.92 11.38 -6.61
CA GLN A 259 -23.31 12.71 -6.10
C GLN A 259 -22.10 13.53 -5.67
N TRP A 260 -21.47 14.25 -6.59
CA TRP A 260 -20.25 15.03 -6.36
C TRP A 260 -20.46 16.47 -5.86
N TRP A 261 -21.71 16.93 -5.76
CA TRP A 261 -21.99 18.32 -5.35
C TRP A 261 -21.35 18.75 -4.01
N PRO A 262 -21.19 17.86 -2.98
CA PRO A 262 -20.50 18.27 -1.75
C PRO A 262 -19.01 18.55 -1.99
N LEU A 263 -18.35 17.83 -2.91
CA LEU A 263 -16.95 18.09 -3.27
C LEU A 263 -16.80 19.45 -3.97
N TYR A 264 -17.76 19.80 -4.82
CA TYR A 264 -17.75 21.11 -5.48
C TYR A 264 -17.92 22.25 -4.47
N ILE A 265 -18.79 22.09 -3.46
CA ILE A 265 -18.95 23.06 -2.37
C ILE A 265 -17.65 23.21 -1.56
N VAL A 266 -17.04 22.08 -1.15
CA VAL A 266 -15.77 22.10 -0.40
C VAL A 266 -14.69 22.80 -1.20
N THR A 267 -14.61 22.53 -2.51
CA THR A 267 -13.63 23.16 -3.39
C THR A 267 -13.88 24.65 -3.56
N ALA A 268 -15.14 25.06 -3.82
CA ALA A 268 -15.51 26.47 -3.94
C ALA A 268 -15.23 27.26 -2.64
N TYR A 269 -15.57 26.68 -1.49
CA TYR A 269 -15.22 27.26 -0.18
C TYR A 269 -13.71 27.40 0.02
N SER A 270 -12.94 26.40 -0.41
CA SER A 270 -11.48 26.43 -0.35
C SER A 270 -10.89 27.59 -1.16
N VAL A 271 -11.34 27.75 -2.40
CA VAL A 271 -10.95 28.84 -3.28
C VAL A 271 -11.32 30.20 -2.65
N TRP A 272 -12.52 30.31 -2.08
CA TRP A 272 -12.93 31.53 -1.39
C TRP A 272 -12.03 31.86 -0.18
N VAL A 273 -11.70 30.86 0.66
CA VAL A 273 -10.79 31.05 1.81
C VAL A 273 -9.41 31.50 1.33
N LEU A 274 -8.91 30.91 0.23
CA LEU A 274 -7.60 31.26 -0.33
C LEU A 274 -7.58 32.69 -0.88
N LEU A 275 -8.61 33.10 -1.62
CA LEU A 275 -8.67 34.43 -2.24
C LEU A 275 -8.85 35.55 -1.19
N PHE A 276 -9.72 35.33 -0.21
CA PHE A 276 -10.17 36.43 0.68
C PHE A 276 -9.52 36.41 2.07
N ARG A 277 -9.06 35.24 2.56
CA ARG A 277 -8.53 35.11 3.93
C ARG A 277 -7.06 34.73 4.02
N TRP A 278 -6.45 34.24 2.95
CA TRP A 278 -5.07 33.77 2.96
C TRP A 278 -4.06 34.84 3.45
N HIS A 279 -4.21 36.07 3.01
CA HIS A 279 -3.31 37.17 3.37
C HIS A 279 -3.50 37.70 4.79
N LYS A 280 -4.69 37.57 5.34
CA LYS A 280 -5.03 38.18 6.65
C LYS A 280 -4.57 37.36 7.86
N ASN A 281 -4.34 36.06 7.71
CA ASN A 281 -4.12 35.20 8.88
C ASN A 281 -3.19 34.00 8.59
N SER A 282 -1.88 34.27 8.61
CA SER A 282 -0.85 33.26 8.34
C SER A 282 -0.89 32.06 9.30
N HIS A 283 -1.26 32.30 10.58
CA HIS A 283 -1.35 31.25 11.60
C HIS A 283 -2.41 30.15 11.26
N ARG A 284 -3.47 30.50 10.53
CA ARG A 284 -4.56 29.58 10.19
C ARG A 284 -4.37 28.84 8.87
N ARG A 285 -3.30 29.12 8.12
CA ARG A 285 -3.08 28.54 6.79
C ARG A 285 -3.02 27.02 6.82
N LEU A 286 -2.15 26.47 7.67
CA LEU A 286 -1.98 25.02 7.78
C LEU A 286 -3.26 24.34 8.28
N THR A 287 -3.94 24.92 9.26
CA THR A 287 -5.22 24.40 9.75
C THR A 287 -6.27 24.38 8.64
N ALA A 288 -6.37 25.47 7.85
CA ALA A 288 -7.30 25.52 6.73
C ALA A 288 -7.00 24.46 5.68
N ILE A 289 -5.72 24.30 5.28
CA ILE A 289 -5.31 23.25 4.34
C ILE A 289 -5.68 21.86 4.89
N SER A 290 -5.34 21.55 6.15
CA SER A 290 -5.62 20.25 6.76
C SER A 290 -7.13 19.96 6.83
N THR A 291 -7.94 20.92 7.30
CA THR A 291 -9.39 20.76 7.42
C THR A 291 -10.04 20.52 6.06
N VAL A 292 -9.67 21.33 5.06
CA VAL A 292 -10.21 21.17 3.69
C VAL A 292 -9.76 19.86 3.08
N THR A 293 -8.50 19.45 3.27
CA THR A 293 -8.01 18.15 2.76
C THR A 293 -8.82 16.99 3.32
N ILE A 294 -9.00 16.93 4.65
CA ILE A 294 -9.82 15.88 5.27
C ILE A 294 -11.25 15.91 4.73
N SER A 295 -11.87 17.10 4.67
CA SER A 295 -13.23 17.25 4.17
C SER A 295 -13.37 16.78 2.72
N ALA A 296 -12.43 17.17 1.85
CA ALA A 296 -12.42 16.74 0.45
C ALA A 296 -12.23 15.23 0.30
N LEU A 297 -11.31 14.63 1.06
CA LEU A 297 -11.09 13.17 1.05
C LEU A 297 -12.32 12.41 1.55
N LEU A 298 -12.92 12.83 2.67
CA LEU A 298 -14.13 12.21 3.21
C LEU A 298 -15.30 12.29 2.21
N VAL A 299 -15.50 13.45 1.58
CA VAL A 299 -16.54 13.62 0.57
C VAL A 299 -16.25 12.75 -0.65
N THR A 300 -15.01 12.72 -1.13
CA THR A 300 -14.64 11.89 -2.29
C THR A 300 -14.89 10.41 -2.02
N VAL A 301 -14.57 9.93 -0.83
CA VAL A 301 -14.83 8.52 -0.47
C VAL A 301 -16.32 8.26 -0.35
N ASN A 302 -17.08 9.11 0.36
CA ASN A 302 -18.50 8.87 0.53
C ASN A 302 -19.29 8.93 -0.81
N ALA A 303 -18.85 9.77 -1.75
CA ALA A 303 -19.49 9.89 -3.06
C ALA A 303 -18.99 8.83 -4.06
N GLY A 304 -17.69 8.58 -4.11
CA GLY A 304 -17.06 7.75 -5.14
C GLY A 304 -16.88 6.28 -4.77
N LEU A 305 -16.57 5.98 -3.50
CA LEU A 305 -16.29 4.61 -3.08
C LEU A 305 -17.46 3.64 -3.29
N PRO A 306 -18.74 3.99 -2.99
CA PRO A 306 -19.86 3.10 -3.27
C PRO A 306 -19.95 2.72 -4.75
N ALA A 307 -19.84 3.70 -5.65
CA ALA A 307 -19.87 3.45 -7.09
C ALA A 307 -18.68 2.59 -7.54
N TYR A 308 -17.48 2.90 -7.07
CA TYR A 308 -16.28 2.12 -7.36
C TYR A 308 -16.42 0.68 -6.86
N MET A 309 -16.85 0.49 -5.60
CA MET A 309 -17.01 -0.83 -4.99
C MET A 309 -18.10 -1.64 -5.69
N HIS A 310 -19.20 -1.01 -6.08
CA HIS A 310 -20.28 -1.65 -6.81
C HIS A 310 -19.80 -2.27 -8.14
N THR A 311 -18.85 -1.61 -8.81
CA THR A 311 -18.29 -2.09 -10.08
C THR A 311 -17.10 -3.06 -9.93
N ARG A 312 -16.42 -3.05 -8.77
CA ARG A 312 -15.15 -3.77 -8.55
C ARG A 312 -15.19 -4.83 -7.45
N SER A 313 -16.23 -4.86 -6.63
CA SER A 313 -16.34 -5.83 -5.52
C SER A 313 -16.58 -7.27 -5.98
N GLY A 314 -16.99 -7.48 -7.22
CA GLY A 314 -17.45 -8.76 -7.73
C GLY A 314 -18.80 -9.22 -7.13
N TYR A 315 -19.46 -8.38 -6.31
CA TYR A 315 -20.74 -8.72 -5.67
C TYR A 315 -21.84 -9.01 -6.68
N ILE A 316 -22.03 -8.10 -7.66
CA ILE A 316 -23.10 -8.22 -8.65
C ILE A 316 -22.93 -9.48 -9.50
N MET A 317 -21.70 -9.74 -9.95
CA MET A 317 -21.37 -10.94 -10.70
C MET A 317 -21.59 -12.20 -9.86
N SER A 318 -21.13 -12.19 -8.60
CA SER A 318 -21.27 -13.33 -7.70
C SER A 318 -22.72 -13.65 -7.37
N ASP A 319 -23.54 -12.63 -7.05
CA ASP A 319 -24.97 -12.78 -6.76
C ASP A 319 -25.74 -13.29 -7.99
N TYR A 320 -25.37 -12.80 -9.18
CA TYR A 320 -25.99 -13.27 -10.41
C TYR A 320 -25.61 -14.73 -10.72
N LEU A 321 -24.30 -15.06 -10.65
CA LEU A 321 -23.82 -16.41 -10.96
C LEU A 321 -24.35 -17.45 -9.97
N HIS A 322 -24.44 -17.12 -8.69
CA HIS A 322 -24.99 -17.98 -7.64
C HIS A 322 -26.49 -18.34 -7.88
N LYS A 323 -27.26 -17.46 -8.52
CA LYS A 323 -28.68 -17.70 -8.85
C LYS A 323 -28.88 -18.59 -10.08
N LEU A 324 -27.82 -18.81 -10.86
CA LEU A 324 -27.89 -19.69 -12.02
C LEU A 324 -27.71 -21.16 -11.55
N PRO A 325 -28.63 -22.05 -11.96
CA PRO A 325 -28.49 -23.46 -11.61
C PRO A 325 -27.38 -24.12 -12.43
N GLY A 326 -26.47 -24.84 -11.80
CA GLY A 326 -25.43 -25.60 -12.49
C GLY A 326 -24.03 -25.41 -11.94
N GLN A 327 -23.02 -25.70 -12.76
CA GLN A 327 -21.61 -25.65 -12.38
C GLN A 327 -20.96 -24.33 -12.78
N HIS A 328 -20.19 -23.74 -11.86
CA HIS A 328 -19.57 -22.45 -12.03
C HIS A 328 -18.04 -22.55 -12.10
N TYR A 329 -17.46 -22.04 -13.18
CA TYR A 329 -16.00 -22.03 -13.39
C TYR A 329 -15.50 -20.63 -13.68
N PHE A 330 -14.21 -20.39 -13.42
CA PHE A 330 -13.52 -19.13 -13.61
C PHE A 330 -12.33 -19.30 -14.55
N PHE A 331 -12.38 -18.64 -15.72
CA PHE A 331 -11.38 -18.78 -16.77
C PHE A 331 -10.04 -18.15 -16.36
N GLN A 332 -9.01 -18.97 -16.13
CA GLN A 332 -7.66 -18.55 -15.71
C GLN A 332 -7.61 -17.57 -14.52
N SER A 333 -8.70 -17.26 -13.90
CA SER A 333 -8.79 -16.31 -12.80
C SER A 333 -9.27 -17.01 -11.54
N TYR A 334 -9.06 -16.32 -10.43
CA TYR A 334 -9.61 -16.67 -9.14
C TYR A 334 -10.55 -15.57 -8.68
N SER A 335 -11.66 -15.93 -8.08
CA SER A 335 -12.64 -15.00 -7.54
C SER A 335 -12.85 -15.23 -6.04
N ALA A 336 -12.06 -14.54 -5.22
CA ALA A 336 -12.28 -14.52 -3.77
C ALA A 336 -13.65 -13.93 -3.41
N SER A 337 -14.10 -12.94 -4.21
CA SER A 337 -15.41 -12.31 -4.04
C SER A 337 -16.55 -13.32 -4.19
N PHE A 338 -16.47 -14.20 -5.20
CA PHE A 338 -17.47 -15.23 -5.38
C PHE A 338 -17.57 -16.14 -4.16
N SER A 339 -16.45 -16.70 -3.71
CA SER A 339 -16.45 -17.56 -2.51
C SER A 339 -16.91 -16.83 -1.25
N TYR A 340 -16.55 -15.54 -1.10
CA TYR A 340 -16.95 -14.74 0.04
C TYR A 340 -18.47 -14.45 0.10
N TYR A 341 -19.04 -14.06 -1.04
CA TYR A 341 -20.46 -13.67 -1.09
C TYR A 341 -21.44 -14.85 -1.18
N THR A 342 -21.01 -15.98 -1.76
CA THR A 342 -21.88 -17.13 -2.01
C THR A 342 -21.64 -18.29 -1.05
N GLY A 343 -20.47 -18.36 -0.40
CA GLY A 343 -20.02 -19.53 0.36
C GLY A 343 -19.58 -20.72 -0.52
N GLU A 344 -19.65 -20.57 -1.85
CA GLU A 344 -19.28 -21.62 -2.80
C GLU A 344 -17.78 -21.56 -3.16
N THR A 345 -17.25 -22.70 -3.60
CA THR A 345 -15.86 -22.76 -4.05
C THR A 345 -15.72 -22.26 -5.47
N ALA A 346 -14.91 -21.22 -5.68
CA ALA A 346 -14.55 -20.75 -7.01
C ALA A 346 -13.51 -21.71 -7.64
N THR A 347 -13.93 -22.53 -8.63
CA THR A 347 -13.03 -23.45 -9.33
C THR A 347 -12.45 -22.79 -10.58
N ARG A 348 -11.12 -22.70 -10.66
CA ARG A 348 -10.42 -22.11 -11.80
C ARG A 348 -10.28 -23.14 -12.94
N LEU A 349 -10.72 -22.78 -14.14
CA LEU A 349 -10.45 -23.53 -15.36
C LEU A 349 -9.11 -23.08 -15.96
N ILE A 350 -8.22 -24.05 -16.20
CA ILE A 350 -6.92 -23.85 -16.85
C ILE A 350 -7.02 -24.35 -18.29
N PRO A 351 -7.23 -23.46 -19.28
CA PRO A 351 -7.33 -23.83 -20.68
C PRO A 351 -5.95 -24.14 -21.29
N ILE A 352 -5.94 -24.91 -22.36
CA ILE A 352 -4.78 -25.09 -23.24
C ILE A 352 -4.83 -23.96 -24.28
N LEU A 353 -3.88 -23.04 -24.20
CA LEU A 353 -3.76 -21.91 -25.12
C LEU A 353 -2.58 -22.10 -26.09
N PRO A 354 -2.60 -21.46 -27.29
CA PRO A 354 -1.46 -21.45 -28.20
C PRO A 354 -0.17 -20.98 -27.52
N SER A 355 0.98 -21.53 -27.90
CA SER A 355 2.27 -21.35 -27.25
C SER A 355 2.77 -19.90 -27.19
N GLU A 356 2.31 -19.02 -28.08
CA GLU A 356 2.67 -17.60 -28.08
C GLU A 356 2.12 -16.81 -26.87
N ASP A 357 1.02 -17.26 -26.29
CA ASP A 357 0.47 -16.64 -25.07
C ASP A 357 1.14 -17.16 -23.77
N ILE A 358 1.95 -18.19 -23.86
CA ILE A 358 2.67 -18.77 -22.72
C ILE A 358 3.85 -17.86 -22.29
N GLN A 359 4.41 -17.07 -23.21
CA GLN A 359 5.55 -16.15 -22.90
C GLN A 359 5.19 -15.00 -21.97
N ASN A 360 3.91 -14.65 -21.82
CA ASN A 360 3.42 -13.67 -20.85
C ASN A 360 2.96 -14.26 -19.52
N ILE A 361 3.17 -15.55 -19.30
CA ILE A 361 2.87 -16.18 -18.02
C ILE A 361 3.89 -15.66 -17.01
N ARG A 362 3.40 -15.04 -15.92
CA ARG A 362 4.17 -14.77 -14.71
C ARG A 362 5.14 -15.94 -14.47
N ASP A 363 6.38 -15.60 -14.14
CA ASP A 363 7.43 -16.55 -13.77
C ASP A 363 6.81 -17.78 -13.05
N ALA A 364 7.18 -18.97 -13.47
CA ALA A 364 6.60 -20.24 -12.98
C ALA A 364 6.52 -20.32 -11.45
N ARG A 365 7.45 -19.60 -10.76
CA ARG A 365 7.49 -19.44 -9.32
C ARG A 365 6.24 -18.77 -8.73
N TRP A 366 5.50 -17.97 -9.49
CA TRP A 366 4.26 -17.33 -9.05
C TRP A 366 3.01 -18.20 -9.27
N LYS A 367 3.10 -19.31 -9.99
CA LYS A 367 1.97 -20.24 -10.17
C LYS A 367 1.58 -20.90 -8.85
N GLU A 368 2.56 -21.18 -7.98
CA GLU A 368 2.34 -21.81 -6.67
C GLU A 368 1.65 -20.89 -5.66
N LYS A 369 1.67 -19.56 -5.87
CA LYS A 369 1.04 -18.58 -4.95
C LYS A 369 -0.47 -18.80 -4.77
N TYR A 370 -1.12 -19.36 -5.76
CA TYR A 370 -2.56 -19.52 -5.78
C TYR A 370 -2.93 -20.99 -5.75
N ALA A 371 -2.77 -21.62 -4.58
CA ALA A 371 -3.26 -22.97 -4.31
C ALA A 371 -4.81 -22.96 -4.26
N MET A 372 -5.42 -22.83 -5.42
CA MET A 372 -6.86 -22.75 -5.59
C MET A 372 -7.39 -24.02 -6.21
N PRO A 373 -8.62 -24.44 -5.89
CA PRO A 373 -9.29 -25.48 -6.64
C PRO A 373 -9.24 -25.15 -8.13
N SER A 374 -8.63 -26.00 -8.89
CA SER A 374 -8.47 -25.81 -10.33
C SER A 374 -8.74 -27.10 -11.06
N ILE A 375 -9.24 -26.96 -12.27
CA ILE A 375 -9.50 -28.06 -13.20
C ILE A 375 -8.78 -27.75 -14.50
N THR A 376 -8.11 -28.75 -15.06
CA THR A 376 -7.50 -28.64 -16.39
C THR A 376 -8.56 -28.76 -17.48
N GLU A 377 -8.23 -28.32 -18.70
CA GLU A 377 -9.12 -28.48 -19.85
C GLU A 377 -9.48 -29.96 -20.11
N GLU A 378 -8.51 -30.87 -19.95
CA GLU A 378 -8.74 -32.29 -20.14
C GLU A 378 -9.72 -32.90 -19.13
N GLU A 379 -9.61 -32.48 -17.86
CA GLU A 379 -10.52 -32.87 -16.79
C GLU A 379 -11.90 -32.26 -17.02
N PHE A 380 -11.95 -30.98 -17.43
CA PHE A 380 -13.20 -30.29 -17.77
C PHE A 380 -13.96 -30.95 -18.90
N LEU A 381 -13.27 -31.47 -19.93
CA LEU A 381 -13.88 -32.18 -21.04
C LEU A 381 -14.44 -33.56 -20.64
N LYS A 382 -13.88 -34.20 -19.60
CA LYS A 382 -14.31 -35.50 -19.09
C LYS A 382 -15.51 -35.40 -18.14
N LEU A 383 -15.85 -34.19 -17.65
CA LEU A 383 -16.98 -34.01 -16.75
C LEU A 383 -18.31 -34.40 -17.44
N LYS A 384 -19.15 -35.15 -16.73
CA LYS A 384 -20.54 -35.35 -17.13
C LYS A 384 -21.30 -34.03 -16.96
N LYS A 385 -21.72 -33.44 -18.07
CA LYS A 385 -22.42 -32.16 -18.12
C LYS A 385 -23.94 -32.41 -18.06
N GLU A 386 -24.41 -32.93 -16.94
CA GLU A 386 -25.84 -33.17 -16.71
C GLU A 386 -26.55 -31.84 -16.42
N GLU A 387 -25.83 -30.87 -15.84
CA GLU A 387 -26.32 -29.54 -15.52
C GLU A 387 -25.70 -28.46 -16.45
N PRO A 388 -26.31 -27.27 -16.54
CA PRO A 388 -25.70 -26.14 -17.24
C PRO A 388 -24.35 -25.78 -16.65
N VAL A 389 -23.39 -25.39 -17.51
CA VAL A 389 -22.07 -24.95 -17.11
C VAL A 389 -21.89 -23.48 -17.47
N TYR A 390 -21.49 -22.69 -16.49
CA TYR A 390 -21.21 -21.28 -16.65
C TYR A 390 -19.74 -20.98 -16.40
N LEU A 391 -19.17 -20.11 -17.23
CA LEU A 391 -17.77 -19.72 -17.19
C LEU A 391 -17.66 -18.20 -17.07
N TYR A 392 -17.17 -17.72 -15.94
CA TYR A 392 -16.84 -16.31 -15.79
C TYR A 392 -15.45 -16.03 -16.37
N VAL A 393 -15.36 -15.04 -17.23
CA VAL A 393 -14.13 -14.55 -17.84
C VAL A 393 -13.93 -13.10 -17.46
N SER A 394 -12.86 -12.79 -16.72
CA SER A 394 -12.52 -11.41 -16.38
C SER A 394 -12.15 -10.62 -17.63
N LYS A 395 -12.41 -9.31 -17.63
CA LYS A 395 -12.14 -8.40 -18.76
C LYS A 395 -10.72 -8.54 -19.31
N GLY A 396 -9.72 -8.75 -18.43
CA GLY A 396 -8.32 -8.96 -18.83
C GLY A 396 -8.04 -10.29 -19.51
N ASN A 397 -8.97 -11.26 -19.43
CA ASN A 397 -8.83 -12.59 -20.03
C ASN A 397 -9.73 -12.81 -21.25
N LEU A 398 -10.55 -11.83 -21.64
CA LEU A 398 -11.46 -11.98 -22.80
C LEU A 398 -10.69 -12.28 -24.09
N SER A 399 -9.61 -11.58 -24.37
CA SER A 399 -8.77 -11.81 -25.54
C SER A 399 -8.11 -13.20 -25.56
N ARG A 400 -7.88 -13.80 -24.39
CA ARG A 400 -7.38 -15.16 -24.26
C ARG A 400 -8.49 -16.19 -24.44
N MET A 401 -9.69 -15.87 -23.95
CA MET A 401 -10.88 -16.69 -24.20
C MET A 401 -11.17 -16.81 -25.69
N GLU A 402 -11.05 -15.71 -26.46
CA GLU A 402 -11.24 -15.70 -27.92
C GLU A 402 -10.27 -16.63 -28.67
N LYS A 403 -9.04 -16.77 -28.16
CA LYS A 403 -8.01 -17.67 -28.73
C LYS A 403 -8.12 -19.12 -28.27
N TRP A 404 -8.99 -19.39 -27.32
CA TRP A 404 -9.17 -20.75 -26.80
C TRP A 404 -9.94 -21.62 -27.79
N SER A 405 -9.46 -22.85 -28.04
CA SER A 405 -10.04 -23.78 -29.00
C SER A 405 -11.52 -24.13 -28.75
N LEU A 406 -11.95 -24.06 -27.48
CA LEU A 406 -13.32 -24.35 -27.09
C LEU A 406 -14.21 -23.10 -27.01
N ASN A 407 -13.70 -21.90 -27.35
CA ASN A 407 -14.47 -20.66 -27.27
C ASN A 407 -15.83 -20.75 -27.99
N ASN A 408 -15.85 -21.37 -29.18
CA ASN A 408 -17.05 -21.50 -30.01
C ASN A 408 -18.17 -22.33 -29.37
N ARG A 409 -17.90 -23.03 -28.26
CA ARG A 409 -18.91 -23.79 -27.51
C ARG A 409 -19.59 -22.95 -26.43
N PHE A 410 -19.21 -21.70 -26.28
CA PHE A 410 -19.71 -20.83 -25.24
C PHE A 410 -20.44 -19.64 -25.83
N THR A 411 -21.66 -19.38 -25.35
CA THR A 411 -22.45 -18.20 -25.68
C THR A 411 -22.44 -17.22 -24.53
N VAL A 412 -22.53 -15.92 -24.84
CA VAL A 412 -22.59 -14.87 -23.81
C VAL A 412 -23.92 -14.96 -23.08
N GLU A 413 -23.87 -15.20 -21.77
CA GLU A 413 -25.04 -15.16 -20.87
C GLU A 413 -25.29 -13.76 -20.36
N LYS A 414 -24.25 -13.08 -19.84
CA LYS A 414 -24.32 -11.74 -19.33
C LYS A 414 -22.97 -11.04 -19.24
N GLU A 415 -22.95 -9.76 -19.64
CA GLU A 415 -21.79 -8.90 -19.51
C GLU A 415 -21.85 -8.05 -18.24
N PHE A 416 -20.68 -7.85 -17.62
CA PHE A 416 -20.46 -6.98 -16.47
C PHE A 416 -19.28 -6.05 -16.75
N ILE A 417 -19.10 -5.02 -15.95
CA ILE A 417 -18.00 -4.04 -16.10
C ILE A 417 -16.61 -4.71 -15.96
N ASP A 418 -16.51 -5.72 -15.11
CA ASP A 418 -15.28 -6.44 -14.76
C ASP A 418 -15.06 -7.75 -15.52
N GLY A 419 -16.04 -8.23 -16.27
CA GLY A 419 -15.98 -9.46 -17.05
C GLY A 419 -17.31 -9.92 -17.62
N THR A 420 -17.31 -11.13 -18.19
CA THR A 420 -18.47 -11.69 -18.88
C THR A 420 -18.72 -13.12 -18.39
N ILE A 421 -19.96 -13.47 -18.15
CA ILE A 421 -20.40 -14.85 -17.91
C ILE A 421 -20.80 -15.45 -19.25
N PHE A 422 -20.22 -16.60 -19.54
CA PHE A 422 -20.52 -17.42 -20.69
C PHE A 422 -21.24 -18.70 -20.25
N LYS A 423 -22.14 -19.18 -21.07
CA LYS A 423 -22.82 -20.46 -20.91
C LYS A 423 -22.33 -21.47 -21.94
N LEU A 424 -22.00 -22.67 -21.51
CA LEU A 424 -21.62 -23.75 -22.41
C LEU A 424 -22.86 -24.24 -23.19
N GLU A 425 -22.77 -24.25 -24.51
CA GLU A 425 -23.76 -24.89 -25.36
C GLU A 425 -23.65 -26.43 -25.28
N LYS A 426 -24.80 -27.11 -25.33
CA LYS A 426 -24.87 -28.56 -25.25
C LYS A 426 -24.36 -29.22 -26.52
#